data_2dd82bacdc417083f39cb3b8483e51ca
#
_entry.id   2dd82bacdc417083f39cb3b8483e51ca
#
_cell.length_a   1.000
_cell.length_b   1.000
_cell.length_c   1.000
_cell.angle_alpha   90.00
_cell.angle_beta   90.00
_cell.angle_gamma   90.00
#
_symmetry.space_group_name_H-M   'P 1'
#
loop_
_entity.id
_entity.type
_entity.pdbx_description
1 polymer ?
#
loop_
_entity_poly.entity_id
_entity_poly.type
_entity_poly.pdbx_seq_one_letter_code
_entity_poly.pdbx_strand_id
1 'polypeptide(L)'
;DLAFMAWEKPWARDVPFDVFCTYILPYRVQTEKISSLREEMMKRFLPLLDSAGVKTPLEACVALNEHLKSVVRYQETGLPFYPTIEETYRSGISRCDGICNLGTYIMRAVGIPVAVDFTIWPKMDLGHSWCAVWNNRRFYSFGPGEDQPEVHARMFSQKRHRRPAKVYRYQFNPLHYGKISSTGGYQTFLNTPLWRDVTHEYLDKTIEIEVPILDKEKNNLHDKAYLCVHNYYEWKPLAVGSYLENGMCSFKNVVGDNIFMVADVKDN
;
A
#
# COMPACT_ATOMS: atom_id res chain seq x y z
N ASP A 1 20.27 0.33 -14.15
CA ASP A 1 21.60 0.06 -13.59
C ASP A 1 21.63 0.16 -12.08
N LEU A 2 21.30 1.29 -11.43
CA LEU A 2 21.33 1.41 -9.97
C LEU A 2 20.50 0.35 -9.23
N ALA A 3 19.32 -0.01 -9.75
CA ALA A 3 18.48 -1.02 -9.12
C ALA A 3 19.13 -2.41 -9.17
N PHE A 4 19.78 -2.77 -10.28
CA PHE A 4 20.49 -4.04 -10.42
C PHE A 4 21.71 -4.09 -9.50
N MET A 5 22.47 -2.99 -9.39
CA MET A 5 23.59 -2.87 -8.43
C MET A 5 23.12 -3.08 -6.97
N ALA A 6 21.94 -2.56 -6.63
CA ALA A 6 21.36 -2.74 -5.32
C ALA A 6 20.87 -4.18 -5.11
N TRP A 7 20.39 -4.87 -6.17
CA TRP A 7 19.93 -6.25 -6.09
C TRP A 7 21.08 -7.25 -5.88
N GLU A 8 22.30 -6.91 -6.29
CA GLU A 8 23.50 -7.75 -6.06
C GLU A 8 23.99 -7.75 -4.60
N LYS A 9 23.42 -6.91 -3.75
CA LYS A 9 23.82 -6.81 -2.33
C LYS A 9 23.48 -8.09 -1.54
N PRO A 10 24.27 -8.44 -0.50
CA PRO A 10 24.11 -9.69 0.26
C PRO A 10 22.69 -9.94 0.78
N TRP A 11 21.98 -8.90 1.14
CA TRP A 11 20.59 -8.97 1.63
C TRP A 11 19.53 -9.02 0.51
N ALA A 12 19.90 -8.76 -0.74
CA ALA A 12 18.98 -8.61 -1.85
C ALA A 12 19.14 -9.69 -2.95
N ARG A 13 20.31 -10.27 -3.11
CA ARG A 13 20.66 -11.18 -4.22
C ARG A 13 19.77 -12.43 -4.34
N ASP A 14 19.18 -12.86 -3.22
CA ASP A 14 18.29 -14.02 -3.18
C ASP A 14 16.81 -13.64 -3.36
N VAL A 15 16.52 -12.35 -3.57
CA VAL A 15 15.17 -11.86 -3.89
C VAL A 15 14.79 -12.33 -5.29
N PRO A 16 13.64 -13.02 -5.48
CA PRO A 16 13.17 -13.47 -6.79
C PRO A 16 13.00 -12.30 -7.77
N PHE A 17 13.23 -12.58 -9.06
CA PHE A 17 13.22 -11.55 -10.11
C PHE A 17 11.87 -10.83 -10.23
N ASP A 18 10.77 -11.52 -10.08
CA ASP A 18 9.42 -10.94 -10.09
C ASP A 18 9.20 -9.98 -8.90
N VAL A 19 9.73 -10.32 -7.72
CA VAL A 19 9.73 -9.45 -6.53
C VAL A 19 10.65 -8.24 -6.75
N PHE A 20 11.83 -8.44 -7.33
CA PHE A 20 12.73 -7.35 -7.73
C PHE A 20 12.02 -6.38 -8.67
N CYS A 21 11.41 -6.89 -9.75
CA CYS A 21 10.70 -6.06 -10.73
C CYS A 21 9.54 -5.26 -10.13
N THR A 22 8.90 -5.80 -9.08
CA THR A 22 7.72 -5.16 -8.49
C THR A 22 8.07 -4.23 -7.33
N TYR A 23 9.08 -4.57 -6.51
CA TYR A 23 9.30 -3.93 -5.22
C TYR A 23 10.70 -3.33 -5.00
N ILE A 24 11.64 -3.48 -5.96
CA ILE A 24 12.96 -2.83 -5.93
C ILE A 24 13.16 -1.93 -7.14
N LEU A 25 12.89 -2.44 -8.35
CA LEU A 25 13.14 -1.75 -9.61
C LEU A 25 12.38 -0.41 -9.77
N PRO A 26 11.08 -0.30 -9.39
CA PRO A 26 10.32 0.92 -9.67
C PRO A 26 10.88 2.15 -8.95
N TYR A 27 10.93 3.27 -9.70
CA TYR A 27 11.31 4.58 -9.17
C TYR A 27 10.13 5.33 -8.54
N ARG A 28 8.91 4.96 -8.91
CA ARG A 28 7.69 5.51 -8.32
C ARG A 28 7.18 4.57 -7.24
N VAL A 29 6.69 5.12 -6.14
CA VAL A 29 6.15 4.38 -4.99
C VAL A 29 4.63 4.34 -5.06
N GLN A 30 3.97 5.48 -5.21
CA GLN A 30 2.52 5.65 -5.33
C GLN A 30 2.20 6.49 -6.59
N THR A 31 1.77 7.73 -6.40
CA THR A 31 1.40 8.67 -7.45
C THR A 31 2.22 9.97 -7.41
N GLU A 32 3.25 10.02 -6.57
CA GLU A 32 4.14 11.16 -6.39
C GLU A 32 4.96 11.44 -7.65
N LYS A 33 5.51 12.63 -7.73
CA LYS A 33 6.47 12.97 -8.78
C LYS A 33 7.71 12.07 -8.68
N ILE A 34 8.18 11.56 -9.82
CA ILE A 34 9.40 10.73 -9.87
C ILE A 34 10.58 11.54 -9.38
N SER A 35 11.34 10.94 -8.45
CA SER A 35 12.55 11.52 -7.87
C SER A 35 13.82 11.04 -8.58
N SER A 36 14.84 11.88 -8.62
CA SER A 36 16.17 11.55 -9.11
C SER A 36 17.18 11.18 -8.00
N LEU A 37 16.74 11.15 -6.74
CA LEU A 37 17.62 10.97 -5.57
C LEU A 37 18.16 9.54 -5.38
N ARG A 38 17.84 8.58 -6.24
CA ARG A 38 18.18 7.16 -5.99
C ARG A 38 19.67 6.93 -5.77
N GLU A 39 20.52 7.55 -6.58
CA GLU A 39 21.98 7.44 -6.44
C GLU A 39 22.48 8.07 -5.14
N GLU A 40 21.93 9.21 -4.74
CA GLU A 40 22.24 9.87 -3.48
C GLU A 40 21.86 8.99 -2.28
N MET A 41 20.66 8.39 -2.31
CA MET A 41 20.22 7.47 -1.27
C MET A 41 21.10 6.23 -1.18
N MET A 42 21.51 5.66 -2.31
CA MET A 42 22.48 4.57 -2.33
C MET A 42 23.80 4.97 -1.66
N LYS A 43 24.39 6.06 -2.07
CA LYS A 43 25.67 6.54 -1.50
C LYS A 43 25.58 6.79 0.00
N ARG A 44 24.45 7.28 0.48
CA ARG A 44 24.23 7.61 1.89
C ARG A 44 23.99 6.37 2.75
N PHE A 45 23.17 5.43 2.30
CA PHE A 45 22.63 4.37 3.17
C PHE A 45 23.29 2.99 2.96
N LEU A 46 23.92 2.70 1.82
CA LEU A 46 24.63 1.44 1.62
C LEU A 46 25.75 1.20 2.64
N PRO A 47 26.61 2.19 2.97
CA PRO A 47 27.67 1.98 3.95
C PRO A 47 27.16 1.58 5.33
N LEU A 48 25.96 2.05 5.71
CA LEU A 48 25.31 1.67 6.97
C LEU A 48 24.95 0.18 6.99
N LEU A 49 24.35 -0.32 5.91
CA LEU A 49 23.97 -1.74 5.80
C LEU A 49 25.17 -2.65 5.62
N ASP A 50 26.18 -2.22 4.84
CA ASP A 50 27.43 -2.95 4.68
C ASP A 50 28.17 -3.11 6.04
N SER A 51 28.20 -2.05 6.87
CA SER A 51 28.80 -2.10 8.21
C SER A 51 28.00 -2.92 9.21
N ALA A 52 26.68 -2.98 9.06
CA ALA A 52 25.81 -3.80 9.93
C ALA A 52 25.87 -5.30 9.62
N GLY A 53 26.49 -5.69 8.49
CA GLY A 53 26.69 -7.08 8.10
C GLY A 53 25.41 -7.87 7.86
N VAL A 54 24.30 -7.20 7.53
CA VAL A 54 22.96 -7.78 7.30
C VAL A 54 22.96 -8.72 6.10
N LYS A 55 22.13 -9.76 6.16
CA LYS A 55 22.10 -10.84 5.15
C LYS A 55 20.71 -11.03 4.51
N THR A 56 19.67 -10.52 5.11
CA THR A 56 18.29 -10.68 4.64
C THR A 56 17.61 -9.32 4.44
N PRO A 57 16.59 -9.24 3.58
CA PRO A 57 15.82 -8.00 3.42
C PRO A 57 15.21 -7.49 4.74
N LEU A 58 14.76 -8.41 5.60
CA LEU A 58 14.17 -8.03 6.90
C LEU A 58 15.21 -7.44 7.85
N GLU A 59 16.40 -8.05 7.97
CA GLU A 59 17.50 -7.47 8.78
C GLU A 59 17.91 -6.10 8.26
N ALA A 60 18.05 -5.95 6.94
CA ALA A 60 18.39 -4.67 6.32
C ALA A 60 17.30 -3.61 6.56
N CYS A 61 16.02 -4.00 6.48
CA CYS A 61 14.90 -3.13 6.81
C CYS A 61 14.95 -2.65 8.26
N VAL A 62 15.14 -3.57 9.22
CA VAL A 62 15.21 -3.23 10.65
C VAL A 62 16.36 -2.27 10.94
N ALA A 63 17.56 -2.54 10.41
CA ALA A 63 18.73 -1.70 10.61
C ALA A 63 18.52 -0.30 10.02
N LEU A 64 17.99 -0.23 8.80
CA LEU A 64 17.76 1.05 8.12
C LEU A 64 16.60 1.83 8.74
N ASN A 65 15.53 1.15 9.16
CA ASN A 65 14.36 1.78 9.80
C ASN A 65 14.73 2.45 11.12
N GLU A 66 15.64 1.86 11.90
CA GLU A 66 16.16 2.50 13.11
C GLU A 66 16.87 3.82 12.80
N HIS A 67 17.65 3.84 11.72
CA HIS A 67 18.29 5.07 11.27
C HIS A 67 17.29 6.10 10.75
N LEU A 68 16.22 5.68 10.08
CA LEU A 68 15.19 6.58 9.55
C LEU A 68 14.47 7.39 10.63
N LYS A 69 14.47 6.97 11.89
CA LYS A 69 13.96 7.75 13.04
C LYS A 69 14.65 9.11 13.21
N SER A 70 15.91 9.21 12.75
CA SER A 70 16.66 10.47 12.72
C SER A 70 16.50 11.28 11.42
N VAL A 71 15.90 10.67 10.39
CA VAL A 71 15.75 11.28 9.05
C VAL A 71 14.36 11.88 8.85
N VAL A 72 13.32 11.20 9.31
CA VAL A 72 11.94 11.62 9.10
C VAL A 72 11.08 11.30 10.33
N ARG A 73 10.10 12.17 10.59
CA ARG A 73 9.10 11.97 11.65
C ARG A 73 7.71 12.33 11.16
N TYR A 74 6.71 11.70 11.74
CA TYR A 74 5.32 12.06 11.49
C TYR A 74 5.00 13.45 12.03
N GLN A 75 4.34 14.22 11.19
CA GLN A 75 3.72 15.48 11.57
C GLN A 75 2.52 15.75 10.66
N GLU A 76 1.38 16.08 11.27
CA GLU A 76 0.25 16.60 10.51
C GLU A 76 0.63 17.96 9.91
N THR A 77 0.72 18.05 8.60
CA THR A 77 1.23 19.24 7.92
C THR A 77 0.16 20.24 7.55
N GLY A 78 -1.13 19.82 7.53
CA GLY A 78 -2.22 20.66 7.04
C GLY A 78 -2.09 21.09 5.57
N LEU A 79 -1.14 20.54 4.83
CA LEU A 79 -0.92 20.86 3.42
C LEU A 79 -2.05 20.27 2.57
N PRO A 80 -2.58 21.01 1.59
CA PRO A 80 -3.61 20.54 0.66
C PRO A 80 -3.07 19.64 -0.45
N PHE A 81 -1.77 19.33 -0.44
CA PHE A 81 -1.08 18.50 -1.43
C PHE A 81 -0.15 17.49 -0.74
N TYR A 82 0.25 16.47 -1.49
CA TYR A 82 1.22 15.48 -1.04
C TYR A 82 2.64 15.99 -1.37
N PRO A 83 3.52 16.13 -0.35
CA PRO A 83 4.91 16.51 -0.59
C PRO A 83 5.62 15.46 -1.47
N THR A 84 6.53 15.95 -2.31
CA THR A 84 7.43 15.11 -3.09
C THR A 84 8.42 14.37 -2.16
N ILE A 85 9.11 13.37 -2.70
CA ILE A 85 10.19 12.66 -1.99
C ILE A 85 11.28 13.65 -1.55
N GLU A 86 11.67 14.57 -2.43
CA GLU A 86 12.66 15.60 -2.15
C GLU A 86 12.24 16.56 -1.03
N GLU A 87 10.99 16.99 -1.05
CA GLU A 87 10.45 17.90 -0.02
C GLU A 87 10.38 17.21 1.33
N THR A 88 9.88 15.96 1.37
CA THR A 88 9.82 15.16 2.60
C THR A 88 11.23 14.88 3.14
N TYR A 89 12.18 14.54 2.27
CA TYR A 89 13.56 14.29 2.67
C TYR A 89 14.26 15.52 3.24
N ARG A 90 14.06 16.69 2.62
CA ARG A 90 14.67 17.95 3.08
C ARG A 90 14.03 18.50 4.34
N SER A 91 12.71 18.38 4.47
CA SER A 91 12.00 18.88 5.66
C SER A 91 12.13 17.94 6.87
N GLY A 92 12.32 16.65 6.63
CA GLY A 92 12.32 15.62 7.66
C GLY A 92 10.97 15.39 8.33
N ILE A 93 9.88 15.92 7.76
CA ILE A 93 8.53 15.79 8.29
C ILE A 93 7.52 15.51 7.17
N SER A 94 6.53 14.66 7.45
CA SER A 94 5.37 14.47 6.60
C SER A 94 4.26 13.72 7.34
N ARG A 95 3.10 13.56 6.68
CA ARG A 95 2.08 12.60 7.07
C ARG A 95 2.49 11.18 6.68
N CYS A 96 1.69 10.18 7.09
CA CYS A 96 1.99 8.76 6.88
C CYS A 96 2.30 8.40 5.41
N ASP A 97 1.57 8.93 4.46
CA ASP A 97 1.76 8.68 3.02
C ASP A 97 3.10 9.21 2.49
N GLY A 98 3.48 10.45 2.84
CA GLY A 98 4.77 11.02 2.45
C GLY A 98 5.96 10.32 3.13
N ILE A 99 5.81 9.94 4.40
CA ILE A 99 6.80 9.12 5.12
C ILE A 99 6.95 7.75 4.46
N CYS A 100 5.84 7.09 4.09
CA CYS A 100 5.86 5.81 3.39
C CYS A 100 6.52 5.92 2.01
N ASN A 101 6.24 7.02 1.26
CA ASN A 101 6.90 7.27 -0.02
C ASN A 101 8.41 7.40 0.14
N LEU A 102 8.87 8.23 1.06
CA LEU A 102 10.30 8.44 1.31
C LEU A 102 10.97 7.16 1.82
N GLY A 103 10.39 6.50 2.83
CA GLY A 103 10.93 5.26 3.40
C GLY A 103 11.05 4.15 2.36
N THR A 104 9.99 3.92 1.57
CA THR A 104 10.01 2.94 0.48
C THR A 104 11.06 3.31 -0.58
N TYR A 105 11.16 4.58 -0.95
CA TYR A 105 12.14 5.03 -1.94
C TYR A 105 13.58 4.79 -1.48
N ILE A 106 13.90 5.13 -0.25
CA ILE A 106 15.23 4.88 0.36
C ILE A 106 15.52 3.38 0.42
N MET A 107 14.56 2.58 0.92
CA MET A 107 14.70 1.12 1.02
C MET A 107 14.96 0.48 -0.35
N ARG A 108 14.19 0.84 -1.37
CA ARG A 108 14.38 0.34 -2.75
C ARG A 108 15.71 0.77 -3.35
N ALA A 109 16.18 1.96 -3.03
CA ALA A 109 17.48 2.45 -3.52
C ALA A 109 18.63 1.56 -3.06
N VAL A 110 18.54 0.96 -1.88
CA VAL A 110 19.57 0.05 -1.33
C VAL A 110 19.22 -1.44 -1.49
N GLY A 111 18.24 -1.78 -2.32
CA GLY A 111 17.93 -3.16 -2.67
C GLY A 111 16.97 -3.88 -1.70
N ILE A 112 16.30 -3.17 -0.81
CA ILE A 112 15.30 -3.77 0.08
C ILE A 112 13.94 -3.75 -0.62
N PRO A 113 13.28 -4.92 -0.82
CA PRO A 113 11.98 -5.01 -1.49
C PRO A 113 10.86 -4.55 -0.55
N VAL A 114 10.37 -3.34 -0.79
CA VAL A 114 9.34 -2.70 0.04
C VAL A 114 8.16 -2.22 -0.80
N ALA A 115 6.97 -2.44 -0.27
CA ALA A 115 5.71 -1.92 -0.76
C ALA A 115 5.11 -0.91 0.21
N VAL A 116 4.16 -0.10 -0.27
CA VAL A 116 3.26 0.69 0.57
C VAL A 116 1.91 0.00 0.60
N ASP A 117 1.41 -0.24 1.81
CA ASP A 117 0.09 -0.76 2.08
C ASP A 117 -0.76 0.34 2.73
N PHE A 118 -2.08 0.30 2.48
CA PHE A 118 -2.98 1.30 3.02
C PHE A 118 -4.37 0.74 3.29
N THR A 119 -5.11 1.46 4.14
CA THR A 119 -6.52 1.20 4.44
C THR A 119 -7.30 2.49 4.57
N ILE A 120 -8.62 2.40 4.36
CA ILE A 120 -9.59 3.38 4.81
C ILE A 120 -10.16 2.85 6.13
N TRP A 121 -9.97 3.60 7.23
CA TRP A 121 -10.46 3.15 8.52
C TRP A 121 -12.00 3.20 8.59
N PRO A 122 -12.66 2.09 8.96
CA PRO A 122 -14.05 2.17 9.39
C PRO A 122 -14.14 2.92 10.73
N LYS A 123 -15.19 3.72 10.92
CA LYS A 123 -15.51 4.45 12.18
C LYS A 123 -14.52 5.54 12.60
N MET A 124 -13.51 5.84 11.79
CA MET A 124 -12.53 6.88 12.04
C MET A 124 -12.41 7.77 10.81
N ASP A 125 -12.07 9.03 11.05
CA ASP A 125 -11.66 9.91 9.95
C ASP A 125 -10.34 9.43 9.35
N LEU A 126 -10.14 9.70 8.05
CA LEU A 126 -8.94 9.40 7.29
C LEU A 126 -8.68 7.90 7.00
N GLY A 127 -7.65 7.68 6.21
CA GLY A 127 -7.00 6.40 5.99
C GLY A 127 -5.68 6.31 6.76
N HIS A 128 -4.95 5.24 6.51
CA HIS A 128 -3.61 5.07 7.03
C HIS A 128 -2.76 4.31 6.02
N SER A 129 -1.50 4.73 5.88
CA SER A 129 -0.50 4.05 5.06
C SER A 129 0.68 3.63 5.91
N TRP A 130 1.23 2.48 5.59
CA TRP A 130 2.44 1.94 6.20
C TRP A 130 3.26 1.21 5.15
N CYS A 131 4.47 0.80 5.49
CA CYS A 131 5.31 0.01 4.60
C CYS A 131 5.25 -1.47 4.94
N ALA A 132 5.55 -2.31 3.94
CA ALA A 132 5.70 -3.74 4.11
C ALA A 132 6.97 -4.24 3.37
N VAL A 133 7.90 -4.86 4.11
CA VAL A 133 9.12 -5.45 3.56
C VAL A 133 8.88 -6.91 3.23
N TRP A 134 9.28 -7.31 2.01
CA TRP A 134 9.25 -8.71 1.62
C TRP A 134 10.48 -9.45 2.17
N ASN A 135 10.25 -10.61 2.78
CA ASN A 135 11.31 -11.52 3.22
C ASN A 135 10.77 -12.95 3.26
N ASN A 136 11.46 -13.91 2.66
CA ASN A 136 11.07 -15.32 2.66
C ASN A 136 9.61 -15.59 2.29
N ARG A 137 9.15 -15.06 1.15
CA ARG A 137 7.79 -15.21 0.62
C ARG A 137 6.67 -14.58 1.46
N ARG A 138 7.01 -13.72 2.42
CA ARG A 138 6.05 -13.02 3.27
C ARG A 138 6.36 -11.53 3.32
N PHE A 139 5.34 -10.75 3.61
CA PHE A 139 5.50 -9.34 3.90
C PHE A 139 5.38 -9.07 5.40
N TYR A 140 6.20 -8.17 5.89
CA TYR A 140 6.24 -7.74 7.29
C TYR A 140 6.02 -6.24 7.32
N SER A 141 4.91 -5.81 7.95
CA SER A 141 4.54 -4.39 8.02
C SER A 141 5.42 -3.63 9.02
N PHE A 142 5.73 -2.37 8.70
CA PHE A 142 6.48 -1.47 9.58
C PHE A 142 6.11 -0.01 9.32
N GLY A 143 6.35 0.87 10.30
CA GLY A 143 6.26 2.32 10.14
C GLY A 143 7.64 2.91 9.84
N PRO A 144 7.87 3.51 8.64
CA PRO A 144 9.17 4.10 8.34
C PRO A 144 9.52 5.24 9.31
N GLY A 145 10.69 5.10 10.00
CA GLY A 145 11.10 6.04 11.05
C GLY A 145 10.25 5.99 12.32
N GLU A 146 9.41 4.97 12.47
CA GLU A 146 8.53 4.78 13.63
C GLU A 146 8.68 3.35 14.16
N ASP A 147 7.71 2.49 13.89
CA ASP A 147 7.61 1.15 14.44
C ASP A 147 8.36 0.11 13.61
N GLN A 148 9.14 -0.72 14.28
CA GLN A 148 9.76 -1.92 13.71
C GLN A 148 8.69 -3.00 13.41
N PRO A 149 8.97 -3.97 12.50
CA PRO A 149 7.98 -4.95 12.06
C PRO A 149 7.26 -5.70 13.18
N GLU A 150 7.96 -6.10 14.23
CA GLU A 150 7.37 -6.84 15.36
C GLU A 150 6.36 -5.99 16.16
N VAL A 151 6.63 -4.70 16.28
CA VAL A 151 5.76 -3.75 16.99
C VAL A 151 4.56 -3.39 16.12
N HIS A 152 4.81 -3.06 14.88
CA HIS A 152 3.78 -2.63 13.92
C HIS A 152 2.71 -3.72 13.68
N ALA A 153 3.11 -4.98 13.59
CA ALA A 153 2.17 -6.10 13.41
C ALA A 153 1.08 -6.16 14.51
N ARG A 154 1.38 -5.68 15.72
CA ARG A 154 0.43 -5.64 16.83
C ARG A 154 -0.71 -4.64 16.61
N MET A 155 -0.55 -3.66 15.72
CA MET A 155 -1.58 -2.67 15.39
C MET A 155 -2.87 -3.34 14.88
N PHE A 156 -2.75 -4.45 14.15
CA PHE A 156 -3.89 -5.14 13.56
C PHE A 156 -4.60 -6.10 14.53
N SER A 157 -3.94 -6.48 15.62
CA SER A 157 -4.47 -7.45 16.60
C SER A 157 -5.19 -6.84 17.80
N GLN A 158 -4.93 -5.57 18.13
CA GLN A 158 -5.21 -5.07 19.48
C GLN A 158 -6.48 -4.26 19.68
N LYS A 159 -7.17 -3.71 18.64
CA LYS A 159 -8.31 -2.82 18.90
C LYS A 159 -9.38 -2.86 17.81
N ARG A 160 -10.65 -3.05 18.21
CA ARG A 160 -11.82 -3.04 17.34
C ARG A 160 -11.95 -1.78 16.47
N HIS A 161 -11.54 -0.60 16.95
CA HIS A 161 -11.65 0.66 16.22
C HIS A 161 -10.51 0.92 15.21
N ARG A 162 -9.39 0.19 15.29
CA ARG A 162 -8.29 0.21 14.31
C ARG A 162 -8.18 -1.07 13.50
N ARG A 163 -9.27 -1.84 13.41
CA ARG A 163 -9.32 -3.02 12.56
C ARG A 163 -9.70 -2.59 11.14
N PRO A 164 -8.84 -2.74 10.14
CA PRO A 164 -9.16 -2.38 8.77
C PRO A 164 -10.28 -3.29 8.24
N ALA A 165 -11.14 -2.74 7.39
CA ALA A 165 -12.13 -3.55 6.66
C ALA A 165 -11.53 -4.18 5.40
N LYS A 166 -10.55 -3.52 4.79
CA LYS A 166 -9.70 -4.00 3.70
C LYS A 166 -8.33 -3.37 3.77
N VAL A 167 -7.33 -4.06 3.21
CA VAL A 167 -5.97 -3.57 3.03
C VAL A 167 -5.57 -3.73 1.58
N TYR A 168 -5.02 -2.67 1.00
CA TYR A 168 -4.50 -2.65 -0.35
C TYR A 168 -3.01 -2.36 -0.36
N ARG A 169 -2.29 -2.98 -1.33
CA ARG A 169 -0.87 -2.77 -1.58
C ARG A 169 -0.66 -2.08 -2.91
N TYR A 170 0.14 -1.03 -2.92
CA TYR A 170 0.63 -0.44 -4.15
C TYR A 170 1.65 -1.36 -4.83
N GLN A 171 1.45 -1.57 -6.14
CA GLN A 171 2.38 -2.34 -6.96
C GLN A 171 2.47 -1.77 -8.37
N PHE A 172 3.67 -1.77 -8.93
CA PHE A 172 3.89 -1.46 -10.33
C PHE A 172 4.30 -2.75 -11.05
N ASN A 173 3.31 -3.55 -11.47
CA ASN A 173 3.56 -4.76 -12.23
C ASN A 173 3.23 -4.51 -13.70
N PRO A 174 4.23 -4.45 -14.61
CA PRO A 174 4.00 -4.16 -16.02
C PRO A 174 3.10 -5.18 -16.72
N LEU A 175 3.00 -6.41 -16.21
CA LEU A 175 2.13 -7.45 -16.78
C LEU A 175 0.63 -7.16 -16.57
N HIS A 176 0.26 -6.27 -15.66
CA HIS A 176 -1.12 -5.89 -15.40
C HIS A 176 -1.57 -4.63 -16.16
N TYR A 177 -0.66 -3.85 -16.71
CA TYR A 177 -0.98 -2.60 -17.41
C TYR A 177 -1.69 -2.78 -18.75
N GLY A 178 -1.55 -3.93 -19.40
CA GLY A 178 -2.18 -4.21 -20.70
C GLY A 178 -3.72 -4.39 -20.67
N LYS A 179 -4.33 -4.34 -19.47
CA LYS A 179 -5.77 -4.54 -19.28
C LYS A 179 -6.51 -3.29 -18.77
N ILE A 180 -5.89 -2.11 -18.82
CA ILE A 180 -6.56 -0.87 -18.43
C ILE A 180 -7.54 -0.51 -19.53
N SER A 181 -8.82 -0.76 -19.28
CA SER A 181 -9.89 -0.22 -20.11
C SER A 181 -9.92 1.30 -19.91
N SER A 182 -9.88 2.04 -21.00
CA SER A 182 -9.90 3.52 -21.06
C SER A 182 -11.28 4.14 -20.76
N THR A 183 -12.17 3.42 -20.10
CA THR A 183 -13.47 3.96 -19.69
C THR A 183 -13.27 4.92 -18.52
N GLY A 184 -13.47 6.20 -18.79
CA GLY A 184 -13.31 7.30 -17.85
C GLY A 184 -14.31 7.25 -16.68
N GLY A 185 -14.09 8.11 -15.69
CA GLY A 185 -14.95 8.33 -14.55
C GLY A 185 -14.38 7.81 -13.21
N TYR A 186 -15.17 7.86 -12.16
CA TYR A 186 -14.87 7.38 -10.80
C TYR A 186 -14.44 5.90 -10.71
N GLN A 187 -14.55 5.19 -11.81
CA GLN A 187 -14.14 3.79 -11.97
C GLN A 187 -12.65 3.52 -11.71
N THR A 188 -11.80 4.55 -11.80
CA THR A 188 -10.35 4.38 -11.72
C THR A 188 -9.84 4.19 -10.30
N PHE A 189 -10.52 4.71 -9.28
CA PHE A 189 -9.99 4.71 -7.91
C PHE A 189 -9.85 3.30 -7.31
N LEU A 190 -10.86 2.44 -7.42
CA LEU A 190 -10.83 1.08 -6.83
C LEU A 190 -10.55 -0.04 -7.82
N ASN A 191 -10.54 0.26 -9.11
CA ASN A 191 -10.32 -0.72 -10.19
C ASN A 191 -9.00 -0.43 -10.93
N THR A 192 -8.02 0.07 -10.23
CA THR A 192 -6.69 0.33 -10.78
C THR A 192 -5.80 -0.91 -10.65
N PRO A 193 -5.01 -1.26 -11.69
CA PRO A 193 -4.03 -2.33 -11.59
C PRO A 193 -2.87 -2.00 -10.65
N LEU A 194 -2.82 -0.77 -10.14
CA LEU A 194 -1.81 -0.32 -9.18
C LEU A 194 -2.07 -0.85 -7.76
N TRP A 195 -3.28 -1.37 -7.48
CA TRP A 195 -3.63 -1.85 -6.16
C TRP A 195 -3.95 -3.34 -6.17
N ARG A 196 -3.38 -4.05 -5.23
CA ARG A 196 -3.69 -5.45 -4.95
C ARG A 196 -4.35 -5.54 -3.58
N ASP A 197 -5.45 -6.26 -3.48
CA ASP A 197 -6.06 -6.63 -2.21
C ASP A 197 -5.15 -7.63 -1.47
N VAL A 198 -4.66 -7.22 -0.31
CA VAL A 198 -3.79 -8.01 0.57
C VAL A 198 -4.38 -8.19 1.97
N THR A 199 -5.68 -8.01 2.11
CA THR A 199 -6.40 -8.09 3.40
C THR A 199 -6.08 -9.38 4.16
N HIS A 200 -5.99 -10.52 3.45
CA HIS A 200 -5.69 -11.82 4.02
C HIS A 200 -4.24 -11.95 4.55
N GLU A 201 -3.32 -11.07 4.15
CA GLU A 201 -1.95 -11.05 4.69
C GLU A 201 -1.90 -10.43 6.09
N TYR A 202 -2.94 -9.67 6.47
CA TYR A 202 -3.04 -8.95 7.74
C TYR A 202 -4.04 -9.54 8.72
N LEU A 203 -5.09 -10.20 8.21
CA LEU A 203 -6.25 -10.62 8.99
C LEU A 203 -6.68 -12.03 8.60
N ASP A 204 -6.64 -12.94 9.57
CA ASP A 204 -6.91 -14.38 9.37
C ASP A 204 -8.37 -14.69 9.02
N LYS A 205 -9.30 -13.78 9.37
CA LYS A 205 -10.74 -13.98 9.14
C LYS A 205 -11.30 -12.91 8.23
N THR A 206 -11.51 -13.28 7.00
CA THR A 206 -12.27 -12.50 6.02
C THR A 206 -13.55 -13.23 5.65
N ILE A 207 -14.54 -12.49 5.19
CA ILE A 207 -15.84 -12.98 4.69
C ILE A 207 -16.05 -12.54 3.25
N GLU A 208 -16.94 -13.22 2.57
CA GLU A 208 -17.53 -12.76 1.32
C GLU A 208 -18.93 -12.20 1.64
N ILE A 209 -19.23 -11.01 1.13
CA ILE A 209 -20.54 -10.37 1.27
C ILE A 209 -21.23 -10.46 -0.07
N GLU A 210 -22.41 -11.08 -0.10
CA GLU A 210 -23.26 -11.11 -1.26
C GLU A 210 -24.54 -10.31 -1.00
N VAL A 211 -24.94 -9.48 -1.95
CA VAL A 211 -26.15 -8.67 -1.88
C VAL A 211 -26.98 -8.86 -3.15
N PRO A 212 -28.33 -8.95 -3.06
CA PRO A 212 -29.17 -9.03 -4.24
C PRO A 212 -29.18 -7.69 -5.00
N ILE A 213 -29.19 -7.77 -6.32
CA ILE A 213 -29.38 -6.62 -7.19
C ILE A 213 -30.90 -6.45 -7.39
N LEU A 214 -31.45 -5.37 -6.86
CA LEU A 214 -32.89 -5.14 -6.86
C LEU A 214 -33.41 -4.59 -8.20
N ASP A 215 -32.59 -3.98 -8.99
CA ASP A 215 -32.97 -3.35 -10.26
C ASP A 215 -32.77 -4.33 -11.43
N LYS A 216 -33.90 -4.90 -11.90
CA LYS A 216 -33.90 -5.88 -13.00
C LYS A 216 -33.71 -5.27 -14.40
N GLU A 217 -33.78 -3.94 -14.53
CA GLU A 217 -33.59 -3.26 -15.82
C GLU A 217 -32.11 -3.05 -16.19
N LYS A 218 -31.21 -3.33 -15.28
CA LYS A 218 -29.77 -3.14 -15.47
C LYS A 218 -29.12 -4.31 -16.21
N ASN A 219 -29.44 -4.47 -17.47
CA ASN A 219 -28.65 -5.25 -18.42
C ASN A 219 -27.36 -4.55 -18.89
N ASN A 220 -27.03 -3.41 -18.30
CA ASN A 220 -25.81 -2.69 -18.66
C ASN A 220 -24.63 -3.16 -17.81
N LEU A 221 -23.76 -3.95 -18.40
CA LEU A 221 -22.48 -4.45 -17.89
C LEU A 221 -21.52 -3.34 -17.38
N HIS A 222 -21.93 -2.09 -17.35
CA HIS A 222 -21.13 -0.92 -16.97
C HIS A 222 -21.40 -0.38 -15.57
N ASP A 223 -22.50 -0.79 -14.94
CA ASP A 223 -22.85 -0.33 -13.60
C ASP A 223 -22.06 -1.13 -12.57
N LYS A 224 -21.31 -0.45 -11.72
CA LYS A 224 -20.51 -1.07 -10.66
C LYS A 224 -21.13 -0.78 -9.31
N ALA A 225 -21.30 -1.84 -8.51
CA ALA A 225 -21.64 -1.70 -7.11
C ALA A 225 -20.37 -1.50 -6.27
N TYR A 226 -20.44 -0.61 -5.31
CA TYR A 226 -19.36 -0.30 -4.39
C TYR A 226 -19.74 -0.71 -2.97
N LEU A 227 -18.85 -1.42 -2.30
CA LEU A 227 -18.94 -1.61 -0.87
C LEU A 227 -18.30 -0.40 -0.19
N CYS A 228 -19.06 0.27 0.66
CA CYS A 228 -18.63 1.46 1.37
C CYS A 228 -18.58 1.20 2.88
N VAL A 229 -17.65 1.85 3.57
CA VAL A 229 -17.58 1.92 5.04
C VAL A 229 -17.90 3.33 5.53
N HIS A 230 -18.51 3.41 6.71
CA HIS A 230 -18.71 4.69 7.38
C HIS A 230 -17.39 5.17 7.97
N ASN A 231 -16.87 6.27 7.40
CA ASN A 231 -15.62 6.90 7.77
C ASN A 231 -15.93 8.28 8.37
N TYR A 232 -16.26 8.29 9.65
CA TYR A 232 -16.63 9.40 10.50
C TYR A 232 -17.84 10.24 10.03
N TYR A 233 -17.77 10.95 8.92
CA TYR A 233 -18.87 11.80 8.42
C TYR A 233 -19.45 11.34 7.08
N GLU A 234 -18.81 10.43 6.40
CA GLU A 234 -19.19 10.03 5.04
C GLU A 234 -19.00 8.53 4.78
N TRP A 235 -19.68 8.05 3.76
CA TRP A 235 -19.48 6.72 3.24
C TRP A 235 -18.35 6.72 2.21
N LYS A 236 -17.25 6.07 2.55
CA LYS A 236 -16.10 5.93 1.64
C LYS A 236 -16.17 4.60 0.90
N PRO A 237 -16.04 4.61 -0.43
CA PRO A 237 -15.96 3.37 -1.20
C PRO A 237 -14.69 2.60 -0.82
N LEU A 238 -14.87 1.30 -0.57
CA LEU A 238 -13.82 0.42 -0.08
C LEU A 238 -13.47 -0.68 -1.07
N ALA A 239 -14.46 -1.22 -1.81
CA ALA A 239 -14.26 -2.26 -2.80
C ALA A 239 -15.28 -2.15 -3.93
N VAL A 240 -14.92 -2.67 -5.10
CA VAL A 240 -15.83 -2.85 -6.23
C VAL A 240 -16.38 -4.26 -6.19
N GLY A 241 -17.69 -4.42 -6.38
CA GLY A 241 -18.35 -5.69 -6.44
C GLY A 241 -18.22 -6.40 -7.77
N SER A 242 -18.31 -7.71 -7.73
CA SER A 242 -18.41 -8.57 -8.91
C SER A 242 -19.85 -9.05 -9.07
N TYR A 243 -20.45 -8.80 -10.22
CA TYR A 243 -21.80 -9.31 -10.54
C TYR A 243 -21.73 -10.82 -10.81
N LEU A 244 -22.66 -11.55 -10.22
CA LEU A 244 -22.82 -12.99 -10.38
C LEU A 244 -24.03 -13.30 -11.28
N GLU A 245 -23.99 -14.43 -11.96
CA GLU A 245 -25.07 -14.88 -12.85
C GLU A 245 -26.41 -15.08 -12.14
N ASN A 246 -26.39 -15.33 -10.83
CA ASN A 246 -27.59 -15.51 -10.01
C ASN A 246 -28.29 -14.19 -9.59
N GLY A 247 -27.85 -13.05 -10.12
CA GLY A 247 -28.42 -11.74 -9.79
C GLY A 247 -27.93 -11.17 -8.45
N MET A 248 -26.83 -11.69 -7.93
CA MET A 248 -26.15 -11.18 -6.74
C MET A 248 -24.93 -10.34 -7.14
N CYS A 249 -24.50 -9.47 -6.23
CA CYS A 249 -23.21 -8.79 -6.30
C CYS A 249 -22.36 -9.24 -5.11
N SER A 250 -21.14 -9.69 -5.38
CA SER A 250 -20.21 -10.23 -4.37
C SER A 250 -19.03 -9.29 -4.13
N PHE A 251 -18.64 -9.20 -2.85
CA PHE A 251 -17.45 -8.50 -2.37
C PHE A 251 -16.62 -9.46 -1.53
N LYS A 252 -15.42 -9.79 -2.02
CA LYS A 252 -14.52 -10.78 -1.41
C LYS A 252 -13.52 -10.16 -0.44
N ASN A 253 -12.96 -10.98 0.46
CA ASN A 253 -11.92 -10.60 1.41
C ASN A 253 -12.29 -9.39 2.28
N VAL A 254 -13.49 -9.35 2.79
CA VAL A 254 -13.98 -8.26 3.65
C VAL A 254 -13.82 -8.66 5.11
N VAL A 255 -13.36 -7.75 5.95
CA VAL A 255 -13.28 -8.01 7.39
C VAL A 255 -14.60 -7.64 8.06
N GLY A 256 -15.18 -8.59 8.74
CA GLY A 256 -16.44 -8.41 9.48
C GLY A 256 -16.35 -7.41 10.63
N ASP A 257 -17.42 -7.34 11.43
CA ASP A 257 -17.56 -6.40 12.58
C ASP A 257 -17.61 -4.91 12.19
N ASN A 258 -18.01 -4.62 10.96
CA ASN A 258 -18.22 -3.27 10.45
C ASN A 258 -19.64 -3.11 9.88
N ILE A 259 -20.10 -1.87 9.81
CA ILE A 259 -21.32 -1.52 9.09
C ILE A 259 -20.90 -1.15 7.67
N PHE A 260 -21.51 -1.81 6.69
CA PHE A 260 -21.29 -1.56 5.28
C PHE A 260 -22.54 -1.02 4.62
N MET A 261 -22.35 -0.20 3.60
CA MET A 261 -23.36 0.22 2.65
C MET A 261 -22.94 -0.25 1.27
N VAL A 262 -23.87 -0.79 0.52
CA VAL A 262 -23.65 -1.03 -0.91
C VAL A 262 -24.27 0.12 -1.68
N ALA A 263 -23.46 0.78 -2.48
CA ALA A 263 -23.85 1.90 -3.31
C ALA A 263 -23.66 1.56 -4.79
N ASP A 264 -24.56 2.04 -5.60
CA ASP A 264 -24.47 2.02 -7.04
C ASP A 264 -24.21 3.43 -7.54
N VAL A 265 -23.24 3.59 -8.42
CA VAL A 265 -22.91 4.88 -9.03
C VAL A 265 -23.37 4.84 -10.48
N LYS A 266 -24.34 5.66 -10.81
CA LYS A 266 -24.74 5.90 -12.21
C LYS A 266 -23.75 6.91 -12.79
N ASP A 267 -23.11 6.54 -13.88
CA ASP A 267 -22.40 7.52 -14.72
C ASP A 267 -23.47 8.45 -15.35
N ASN A 268 -23.43 9.73 -15.02
CA ASN A 268 -24.25 10.77 -15.65
C ASN A 268 -23.56 11.29 -16.92
#